data_9783c1a7a952d8c54e6c2d002fe371d4
#
_entry.id   9783c1a7a952d8c54e6c2d002fe371d4
#
_cell.length_a   1.000
_cell.length_b   1.000
_cell.length_c   1.000
_cell.angle_alpha   90.00
_cell.angle_beta   90.00
_cell.angle_gamma   90.00
#
_symmetry.space_group_name_H-M   'P 1'
#
loop_
_entity.id
_entity.type
_entity.pdbx_description
1 polymer ?
#
loop_
_entity_poly.entity_id
_entity_poly.type
_entity_poly.pdbx_seq_one_letter_code
_entity_poly.pdbx_strand_id
1 'polypeptide(L)'
;MRPKKYPYTGSKINKVTTTGIGARELVVFPNIAFRKDLLKHIFSVVKQHDNATIIYFRIPKVFGLGYDEERARVNLSYEETLKILNIY
;
A
#
# COMPACT_ATOMS: atom_id res chain seq x y z
N MET A 1 14.17 -7.95 0.23
CA MET A 1 12.93 -8.57 -0.15
C MET A 1 11.80 -8.14 0.76
N ARG A 2 10.66 -7.99 0.20
CA ARG A 2 9.56 -7.56 0.98
C ARG A 2 9.04 -8.68 1.84
N PRO A 3 8.83 -8.45 3.10
CA PRO A 3 8.34 -9.50 3.95
C PRO A 3 6.94 -9.91 3.54
N LYS A 4 6.68 -11.15 3.68
CA LYS A 4 5.38 -11.69 3.36
C LYS A 4 4.50 -11.70 4.55
N LYS A 5 4.25 -10.54 5.08
CA LYS A 5 3.41 -10.51 6.24
C LYS A 5 1.97 -10.57 5.91
N TYR A 6 1.60 -10.43 4.64
CA TYR A 6 0.19 -10.40 4.28
C TYR A 6 -0.19 -11.71 3.67
N PRO A 7 -1.37 -12.21 3.99
CA PRO A 7 -1.84 -13.44 3.37
C PRO A 7 -2.29 -13.17 1.96
N TYR A 8 -1.37 -12.94 1.12
CA TYR A 8 -1.65 -12.60 -0.25
C TYR A 8 -2.41 -13.65 -0.97
N THR A 9 -3.34 -13.23 -1.77
CA THR A 9 -3.99 -14.15 -2.66
C THR A 9 -4.02 -13.54 -4.01
N GLY A 10 -3.17 -13.11 -4.52
CA GLY A 10 -3.03 -12.48 -5.76
C GLY A 10 -4.21 -12.45 -6.66
N SER A 11 -4.89 -11.42 -6.76
CA SER A 11 -5.87 -11.26 -7.78
C SER A 11 -5.48 -10.10 -8.64
N LYS A 12 -5.89 -10.15 -9.85
CA LYS A 12 -5.49 -9.19 -10.81
C LYS A 12 -6.28 -7.93 -10.65
N ILE A 13 -5.60 -6.87 -10.44
CA ILE A 13 -6.23 -5.57 -10.33
C ILE A 13 -5.64 -4.67 -11.37
N ASN A 14 -6.36 -3.71 -11.78
CA ASN A 14 -5.84 -2.74 -12.71
C ASN A 14 -4.65 -2.05 -12.14
N LYS A 15 -3.59 -2.11 -12.85
CA LYS A 15 -2.41 -1.36 -12.50
C LYS A 15 -2.43 -0.09 -13.30
N VAL A 16 -2.35 0.99 -12.63
CA VAL A 16 -2.29 2.28 -13.27
C VAL A 16 -0.84 2.65 -13.40
N THR A 17 -0.41 2.89 -14.59
CA THR A 17 0.95 3.30 -14.83
C THR A 17 0.99 4.75 -15.13
N THR A 18 1.83 5.46 -14.48
CA THR A 18 2.04 6.85 -14.77
C THR A 18 2.96 6.95 -15.93
N THR A 19 2.47 7.46 -16.98
CA THR A 19 3.32 7.64 -18.13
C THR A 19 4.00 8.96 -18.05
N GLY A 20 5.11 9.04 -18.69
CA GLY A 20 5.82 10.28 -18.75
C GLY A 20 6.68 10.55 -17.56
N ILE A 21 6.49 9.84 -16.50
CA ILE A 21 7.31 10.04 -15.33
C ILE A 21 7.91 8.73 -14.98
N GLY A 22 8.66 8.18 -15.86
CA GLY A 22 9.33 6.96 -15.59
C GLY A 22 8.40 5.78 -15.45
N ALA A 23 7.20 5.88 -15.94
CA ALA A 23 6.28 4.76 -15.94
C ALA A 23 6.17 4.12 -14.57
N ARG A 24 6.05 4.91 -13.57
CA ARG A 24 5.93 4.42 -12.22
C ARG A 24 4.56 3.84 -12.00
N GLU A 25 4.50 2.68 -11.44
CA GLU A 25 3.22 2.05 -11.16
C GLU A 25 2.61 2.63 -9.91
N LEU A 26 1.30 2.70 -9.91
CA LEU A 26 0.55 3.12 -8.75
C LEU A 26 -0.24 1.96 -8.18
N VAL A 27 -0.38 1.96 -6.88
CA VAL A 27 -1.28 1.05 -6.19
C VAL A 27 -2.57 1.82 -5.99
N VAL A 28 -3.64 1.34 -6.58
CA VAL A 28 -4.88 2.09 -6.65
C VAL A 28 -5.95 1.47 -5.77
N PHE A 29 -6.52 2.30 -4.91
CA PHE A 29 -7.68 1.94 -4.11
C PHE A 29 -8.81 2.90 -4.46
N PRO A 30 -10.03 2.61 -4.05
CA PRO A 30 -11.16 3.45 -4.46
C PRO A 30 -11.00 4.92 -4.13
N ASN A 31 -10.36 5.22 -3.02
CA ASN A 31 -10.29 6.61 -2.56
C ASN A 31 -8.89 7.17 -2.55
N ILE A 32 -7.89 6.38 -2.88
CA ILE A 32 -6.52 6.84 -2.74
C ILE A 32 -5.63 5.98 -3.63
N ALA A 33 -4.54 6.56 -4.05
CA ALA A 33 -3.52 5.82 -4.79
C ALA A 33 -2.17 6.28 -4.30
N PHE A 34 -1.20 5.39 -4.33
CA PHE A 34 0.15 5.76 -3.95
C PHE A 34 1.14 4.96 -4.80
N ARG A 35 2.36 5.41 -4.79
CA ARG A 35 3.38 4.79 -5.61
C ARG A 35 3.71 3.40 -5.11
N LYS A 36 3.98 2.52 -6.03
CA LYS A 36 4.25 1.14 -5.70
C LYS A 36 5.46 1.00 -4.79
N ASP A 37 6.43 1.87 -4.92
CA ASP A 37 7.63 1.73 -4.11
C ASP A 37 7.38 2.01 -2.63
N LEU A 38 6.21 2.51 -2.27
CA LEU A 38 5.87 2.66 -0.86
C LEU A 38 5.49 1.34 -0.22
N LEU A 39 5.23 0.32 -1.02
CA LEU A 39 4.83 -0.97 -0.46
C LEU A 39 5.87 -1.53 0.49
N LYS A 40 7.13 -1.31 0.20
CA LYS A 40 8.19 -1.85 1.04
C LYS A 40 8.27 -1.16 2.39
N HIS A 41 7.56 -0.06 2.55
CA HIS A 41 7.56 0.67 3.80
C HIS A 41 6.32 0.38 4.63
N ILE A 42 5.45 -0.49 4.18
CA ILE A 42 4.28 -0.86 4.97
C ILE A 42 4.72 -1.74 6.12
N PHE A 43 4.32 -1.38 7.32
CA PHE A 43 4.64 -2.23 8.44
C PHE A 43 3.40 -2.78 9.14
N SER A 44 2.23 -2.31 8.79
CA SER A 44 1.02 -2.83 9.41
C SER A 44 -0.19 -2.53 8.54
N VAL A 45 -1.13 -3.46 8.55
CA VAL A 45 -2.40 -3.28 7.87
C VAL A 45 -3.48 -3.68 8.87
N VAL A 46 -4.36 -2.77 9.18
CA VAL A 46 -5.30 -2.94 10.27
C VAL A 46 -6.72 -2.74 9.79
N LYS A 47 -7.58 -3.67 10.14
CA LYS A 47 -8.99 -3.52 9.84
C LYS A 47 -9.57 -2.45 10.76
N GLN A 48 -10.25 -1.49 10.17
CA GLN A 48 -10.91 -0.45 10.93
C GLN A 48 -12.41 -0.71 11.01
N HIS A 49 -13.00 -1.01 9.87
CA HIS A 49 -14.41 -1.33 9.75
C HIS A 49 -14.56 -2.39 8.69
N ASP A 50 -15.78 -2.80 8.44
CA ASP A 50 -16.04 -3.77 7.39
C ASP A 50 -15.58 -3.27 6.03
N ASN A 51 -15.68 -1.97 5.81
CA ASN A 51 -15.31 -1.38 4.54
C ASN A 51 -14.23 -0.32 4.68
N ALA A 52 -13.40 -0.46 5.67
CA ALA A 52 -12.31 0.49 5.87
C ALA A 52 -11.13 -0.21 6.49
N THR A 53 -9.97 0.06 5.93
CA THR A 53 -8.72 -0.55 6.38
C THR A 53 -7.68 0.55 6.44
N ILE A 54 -6.80 0.45 7.41
CA ILE A 54 -5.73 1.43 7.57
C ILE A 54 -4.42 0.76 7.27
N ILE A 55 -3.65 1.38 6.39
CA ILE A 55 -2.32 0.92 6.05
C ILE A 55 -1.34 1.86 6.71
N TYR A 56 -0.43 1.31 7.48
CA TYR A 56 0.58 2.10 8.16
C TYR A 56 1.92 1.93 7.47
N PHE A 57 2.57 3.05 7.26
CA PHE A 57 3.88 3.08 6.60
C PHE A 57 4.90 3.64 7.57
N ARG A 58 6.11 3.16 7.45
CA ARG A 58 7.23 3.70 8.19
C ARG A 58 8.28 4.08 7.18
N ILE A 59 8.41 5.36 6.93
CA ILE A 59 9.24 5.86 5.86
C ILE A 59 10.51 6.46 6.45
N PRO A 60 11.69 5.98 6.03
CA PRO A 60 12.92 6.52 6.55
C PRO A 60 13.07 8.00 6.23
N LYS A 61 13.57 8.77 7.17
CA LYS A 61 13.84 10.16 6.94
C LYS A 61 15.04 10.31 6.02
N VAL A 62 14.94 11.26 5.14
CA VAL A 62 16.03 11.52 4.22
C VAL A 62 17.21 12.09 4.96
N PHE A 63 16.94 13.02 5.84
CA PHE A 63 17.99 13.61 6.66
C PHE A 63 17.70 13.31 8.10
N GLY A 64 18.72 12.93 8.82
CA GLY A 64 18.55 12.64 10.21
C GLY A 64 18.26 11.17 10.41
N LEU A 65 17.95 10.82 11.63
CA LEU A 65 17.72 9.44 12.03
C LEU A 65 16.24 9.22 12.25
N GLY A 66 15.85 7.95 12.06
CA GLY A 66 14.50 7.56 12.40
C GLY A 66 13.60 7.50 11.19
N TYR A 67 12.33 7.45 11.47
CA TYR A 67 11.30 7.23 10.46
C TYR A 67 10.16 8.18 10.70
N ASP A 68 9.45 8.49 9.63
CA ASP A 68 8.16 9.16 9.72
C ASP A 68 7.10 8.08 9.58
N GLU A 69 6.12 8.10 10.46
CA GLU A 69 5.00 7.17 10.34
C GLU A 69 3.86 7.87 9.64
N GLU A 70 3.37 7.23 8.61
CA GLU A 70 2.26 7.72 7.83
C GLU A 70 1.20 6.66 7.79
N ARG A 71 -0.01 7.06 7.53
CA ARG A 71 -1.08 6.09 7.40
C ARG A 71 -2.02 6.51 6.30
N ALA A 72 -2.64 5.53 5.69
CA ALA A 72 -3.61 5.75 4.64
C ALA A 72 -4.84 4.92 4.96
N ARG A 73 -5.99 5.56 4.96
CA ARG A 73 -7.24 4.86 5.14
C ARG A 73 -7.80 4.55 3.78
N VAL A 74 -8.06 3.28 3.54
CA VAL A 74 -8.63 2.85 2.27
C VAL A 74 -10.06 2.39 2.49
N ASN A 75 -10.92 2.71 1.55
CA ASN A 75 -12.33 2.38 1.66
C ASN A 75 -12.59 1.01 1.07
N LEU A 76 -11.97 0.03 1.66
CA LEU A 76 -12.14 -1.36 1.28
C LEU A 76 -12.04 -2.22 2.51
N SER A 77 -12.61 -3.41 2.44
CA SER A 77 -12.48 -4.36 3.52
C SER A 77 -11.03 -4.77 3.66
N TYR A 78 -10.74 -5.35 4.79
CA TYR A 78 -9.39 -5.83 5.09
C TYR A 78 -8.95 -6.86 4.04
N GLU A 79 -9.82 -7.80 3.72
CA GLU A 79 -9.48 -8.84 2.76
C GLU A 79 -9.24 -8.28 1.37
N GLU A 80 -10.07 -7.35 0.95
CA GLU A 80 -9.89 -6.76 -0.36
C GLU A 80 -8.61 -5.95 -0.43
N THR A 81 -8.30 -5.27 0.65
CA THR A 81 -7.07 -4.49 0.72
C THR A 81 -5.87 -5.41 0.59
N LEU A 82 -5.88 -6.53 1.29
CA LEU A 82 -4.77 -7.46 1.20
C LEU A 82 -4.63 -8.04 -0.21
N LYS A 83 -5.74 -8.28 -0.87
CA LYS A 83 -5.67 -8.78 -2.23
C LYS A 83 -4.99 -7.79 -3.16
N ILE A 84 -5.33 -6.54 -3.02
CA ILE A 84 -4.70 -5.52 -3.85
C ILE A 84 -3.23 -5.41 -3.56
N LEU A 85 -2.86 -5.39 -2.30
CA LEU A 85 -1.46 -5.30 -1.93
C LEU A 85 -0.68 -6.50 -2.43
N ASN A 86 -1.34 -7.64 -2.53
CA ASN A 86 -0.69 -8.86 -2.94
C ASN A 86 -0.34 -8.89 -4.42
N ILE A 87 -1.03 -8.11 -5.21
CA ILE A 87 -0.77 -8.07 -6.63
C ILE A 87 0.58 -7.44 -6.94
N TYR A 88 0.99 -6.57 -6.12
CA TYR A 88 2.25 -5.86 -6.29
C TYR A 88 3.31 -6.49 -5.41
#